data_c557d79a3076c12a41835b60ead63a47
#
_entry.id   c557d79a3076c12a41835b60ead63a47
#
_cell.length_a   1.000
_cell.length_b   1.000
_cell.length_c   1.000
_cell.angle_alpha   90.00
_cell.angle_beta   90.00
_cell.angle_gamma   90.00
#
_symmetry.space_group_name_H-M   'P 1'
#
loop_
_entity.id
_entity.type
_entity.pdbx_description
1 polymer ?
#
loop_
_entity_poly.entity_id
_entity_poly.type
_entity_poly.pdbx_seq_one_letter_code
_entity_poly.pdbx_strand_id
1 'polypeptide(L)'
;VPISSLCVGIYDGPHATPPKSDSGAVFLGISNFSNGRLDLSNIRYISEDDLPQWTKRVTPKAHDIVFSYEATLNLYAIIPDGFYGCLGRRMALMGPDERKVDYRFLYYYMFSAEWREEIERYKVNGSTVDRIPLVSFPSFTVNLPDMATQRYIAGILSELDDKIEINNKINDNLYSQAKAIFAERFINIESLPDGWQKGNLLDIADYLNGLAMQKFRPLDGEVGLPVLKIKELRQGSCDASSELCSPSIKPEYIIHDGDVIFSWSGSLLVDIWCGGTCGLNQHLFKVSSEIYGKWFYYFWTAHHLERFTAIAADKATTMGHIKRGELAKAEVLIPSDEDYKEISSLMNPIFNIIVANRIEARKLAELRDGLLRKLMSGEIDISEVSL
;
A
#
# COMPACT_ATOMS: atom_id res chain seq x y z
N VAL A 1 7.13 8.18 31.22
CA VAL A 1 6.45 7.21 32.09
C VAL A 1 6.55 5.81 31.48
N PRO A 2 6.53 4.72 32.29
CA PRO A 2 6.50 3.36 31.77
C PRO A 2 5.21 3.09 31.00
N ILE A 3 5.30 2.37 29.86
CA ILE A 3 4.12 2.07 29.02
C ILE A 3 3.06 1.26 29.78
N SER A 4 3.48 0.39 30.71
CA SER A 4 2.55 -0.36 31.54
C SER A 4 1.66 0.52 32.41
N SER A 5 2.10 1.72 32.79
CA SER A 5 1.28 2.66 33.56
C SER A 5 0.13 3.28 32.75
N LEU A 6 0.22 3.22 31.42
CA LEU A 6 -0.75 3.76 30.47
C LEU A 6 -1.74 2.73 29.94
N CYS A 7 -1.53 1.45 30.26
CA CYS A 7 -2.32 0.34 29.73
C CYS A 7 -3.09 -0.36 30.84
N VAL A 8 -4.27 -0.85 30.54
CA VAL A 8 -5.01 -1.78 31.39
C VAL A 8 -4.40 -3.18 31.37
N GLY A 9 -3.64 -3.50 30.35
CA GLY A 9 -2.88 -4.73 30.22
C GLY A 9 -2.06 -4.77 28.92
N ILE A 10 -1.04 -5.64 28.90
CA ILE A 10 -0.20 -5.95 27.75
C ILE A 10 -0.15 -7.48 27.66
N TYR A 11 -0.51 -8.01 26.49
CA TYR A 11 -0.72 -9.44 26.30
C TYR A 11 -0.05 -9.93 25.04
N ASP A 12 0.57 -11.09 25.07
CA ASP A 12 1.04 -11.77 23.87
C ASP A 12 -0.03 -12.69 23.28
N GLY A 13 0.04 -12.87 21.97
CA GLY A 13 -0.75 -13.87 21.27
C GLY A 13 -0.26 -15.31 21.57
N PRO A 14 -1.06 -16.31 21.22
CA PRO A 14 -0.66 -17.71 21.32
C PRO A 14 0.56 -18.03 20.45
N HIS A 15 1.52 -18.83 20.98
CA HIS A 15 2.72 -19.24 20.24
C HIS A 15 2.49 -20.38 19.23
N ALA A 16 1.24 -20.69 18.93
CA ALA A 16 0.83 -21.73 17.99
C ALA A 16 -0.05 -21.12 16.88
N THR A 17 -0.35 -21.92 15.88
CA THR A 17 -1.26 -21.56 14.79
C THR A 17 -2.41 -22.57 14.77
N PRO A 18 -3.67 -22.16 14.86
CA PRO A 18 -4.81 -23.05 14.84
C PRO A 18 -5.01 -23.69 13.46
N PRO A 19 -5.81 -24.75 13.34
CA PRO A 19 -6.32 -25.19 12.05
C PRO A 19 -7.00 -24.02 11.31
N LYS A 20 -6.89 -24.01 9.97
CA LYS A 20 -7.60 -23.03 9.16
C LYS A 20 -9.07 -23.41 9.07
N SER A 21 -9.95 -22.43 9.24
CA SER A 21 -11.38 -22.55 8.94
C SER A 21 -11.72 -21.73 7.70
N ASP A 22 -12.81 -22.07 7.02
CA ASP A 22 -13.32 -21.31 5.88
C ASP A 22 -14.19 -20.12 6.31
N SER A 23 -14.62 -20.12 7.57
CA SER A 23 -15.40 -19.04 8.20
C SER A 23 -15.20 -19.03 9.71
N GLY A 24 -15.69 -18.02 10.41
CA GLY A 24 -15.62 -17.86 11.85
C GLY A 24 -14.92 -16.57 12.26
N ALA A 25 -14.11 -16.65 13.33
CA ALA A 25 -13.40 -15.50 13.87
C ALA A 25 -12.10 -15.21 13.11
N VAL A 26 -11.68 -13.95 13.07
CA VAL A 26 -10.44 -13.51 12.42
C VAL A 26 -9.22 -13.97 13.22
N PHE A 27 -8.26 -14.61 12.56
CA PHE A 27 -6.95 -14.89 13.12
C PHE A 27 -5.93 -13.91 12.57
N LEU A 28 -5.55 -12.91 13.37
CA LEU A 28 -4.61 -11.87 12.96
C LEU A 28 -3.18 -12.44 12.87
N GLY A 29 -2.52 -12.14 11.76
CA GLY A 29 -1.11 -12.43 11.53
C GLY A 29 -0.32 -11.18 11.15
N ILE A 30 1.01 -11.29 11.08
CA ILE A 30 1.89 -10.20 10.64
C ILE A 30 1.50 -9.71 9.23
N SER A 31 1.02 -10.59 8.35
CA SER A 31 0.56 -10.24 7.01
C SER A 31 -0.67 -9.34 6.96
N ASN A 32 -1.37 -9.17 8.08
CA ASN A 32 -2.51 -8.26 8.17
C ASN A 32 -2.12 -6.83 8.53
N PHE A 33 -0.84 -6.54 8.79
CA PHE A 33 -0.40 -5.15 8.95
C PHE A 33 -0.11 -4.53 7.57
N SER A 34 -0.74 -3.43 7.29
CA SER A 34 -0.54 -2.63 6.07
C SER A 34 -0.58 -1.14 6.41
N ASN A 35 0.51 -0.42 6.17
CA ASN A 35 0.60 1.04 6.35
C ASN A 35 0.06 1.56 7.70
N GLY A 36 0.40 0.87 8.80
CA GLY A 36 -0.06 1.24 10.14
C GLY A 36 -1.49 0.82 10.48
N ARG A 37 -2.17 0.07 9.63
CA ARG A 37 -3.55 -0.39 9.83
C ARG A 37 -3.65 -1.90 9.68
N LEU A 38 -4.82 -2.45 10.03
CA LEU A 38 -5.13 -3.85 9.73
C LEU A 38 -5.77 -3.95 8.35
N ASP A 39 -5.13 -4.71 7.46
CA ASP A 39 -5.73 -5.16 6.21
C ASP A 39 -6.48 -6.47 6.46
N LEU A 40 -7.79 -6.40 6.40
CA LEU A 40 -8.71 -7.53 6.58
C LEU A 40 -9.28 -8.05 5.26
N SER A 41 -8.70 -7.69 4.11
CA SER A 41 -9.13 -8.18 2.79
C SER A 41 -8.76 -9.64 2.54
N ASN A 42 -7.64 -10.09 3.10
CA ASN A 42 -7.16 -11.47 3.01
C ASN A 42 -6.89 -12.03 4.41
N ILE A 43 -7.94 -12.53 5.03
CA ILE A 43 -7.91 -13.02 6.40
C ILE A 43 -7.90 -14.55 6.47
N ARG A 44 -7.24 -15.04 7.51
CA ARG A 44 -7.36 -16.41 7.95
C ARG A 44 -8.45 -16.46 9.01
N TYR A 45 -9.35 -17.43 8.90
CA TYR A 45 -10.35 -17.70 9.94
C TYR A 45 -9.94 -18.84 10.84
N ILE A 46 -10.47 -18.80 12.06
CA ILE A 46 -10.51 -19.93 13.00
C ILE A 46 -11.97 -20.26 13.32
N SER A 47 -12.24 -21.51 13.69
CA SER A 47 -13.58 -21.92 14.07
C SER A 47 -14.06 -21.21 15.34
N GLU A 48 -15.37 -21.04 15.47
CA GLU A 48 -16.01 -20.51 16.68
C GLU A 48 -15.69 -21.36 17.91
N ASP A 49 -15.59 -22.69 17.72
CA ASP A 49 -15.27 -23.63 18.81
C ASP A 49 -13.84 -23.47 19.33
N ASP A 50 -12.91 -23.08 18.46
CA ASP A 50 -11.52 -22.86 18.83
C ASP A 50 -11.29 -21.49 19.48
N LEU A 51 -12.09 -20.47 19.15
CA LEU A 51 -11.88 -19.08 19.56
C LEU A 51 -11.68 -18.91 21.08
N PRO A 52 -12.45 -19.57 22.00
CA PRO A 52 -12.26 -19.43 23.44
C PRO A 52 -10.85 -19.83 23.92
N GLN A 53 -10.24 -20.83 23.27
CA GLN A 53 -8.88 -21.23 23.60
C GLN A 53 -7.86 -20.16 23.17
N TRP A 54 -8.10 -19.49 22.04
CA TRP A 54 -7.19 -18.51 21.44
C TRP A 54 -7.35 -17.11 22.01
N THR A 55 -8.49 -16.83 22.66
CA THR A 55 -8.74 -15.58 23.39
C THR A 55 -8.58 -15.72 24.90
N LYS A 56 -8.08 -16.86 25.39
CA LYS A 56 -7.94 -17.13 26.85
C LYS A 56 -7.11 -16.09 27.59
N ARG A 57 -6.09 -15.49 26.94
CA ARG A 57 -5.25 -14.45 27.55
C ARG A 57 -5.88 -13.07 27.42
N VAL A 58 -6.38 -12.78 26.21
CA VAL A 58 -7.02 -11.51 25.88
C VAL A 58 -7.96 -11.70 24.69
N THR A 59 -9.11 -11.07 24.74
CA THR A 59 -9.99 -10.85 23.60
C THR A 59 -9.74 -9.42 23.11
N PRO A 60 -9.23 -9.23 21.88
CA PRO A 60 -9.00 -7.91 21.32
C PRO A 60 -10.28 -7.09 21.29
N LYS A 61 -10.20 -5.82 21.66
CA LYS A 61 -11.31 -4.87 21.68
C LYS A 61 -10.98 -3.66 20.85
N ALA A 62 -11.99 -2.93 20.40
CA ALA A 62 -11.80 -1.63 19.77
C ALA A 62 -10.88 -0.74 20.61
N HIS A 63 -10.02 0.03 19.95
CA HIS A 63 -8.99 0.91 20.50
C HIS A 63 -7.78 0.22 21.13
N ASP A 64 -7.76 -1.11 21.26
CA ASP A 64 -6.53 -1.82 21.60
C ASP A 64 -5.50 -1.62 20.47
N ILE A 65 -4.23 -1.52 20.83
CA ILE A 65 -3.13 -1.40 19.87
C ILE A 65 -2.44 -2.77 19.76
N VAL A 66 -2.50 -3.37 18.57
CA VAL A 66 -1.76 -4.60 18.26
C VAL A 66 -0.41 -4.27 17.65
N PHE A 67 0.59 -5.09 17.92
CA PHE A 67 1.93 -4.90 17.38
C PHE A 67 2.67 -6.22 17.18
N SER A 68 3.64 -6.20 16.28
CA SER A 68 4.56 -7.31 16.06
C SER A 68 5.76 -7.19 17.01
N TYR A 69 6.11 -8.26 17.73
CA TYR A 69 7.25 -8.28 18.64
C TYR A 69 8.36 -9.22 18.21
N GLU A 70 8.19 -9.96 17.12
CA GLU A 70 9.16 -10.92 16.60
C GLU A 70 9.11 -10.97 15.08
N ALA A 71 10.23 -11.21 14.42
CA ALA A 71 10.48 -11.28 12.99
C ALA A 71 10.44 -9.89 12.33
N THR A 72 9.29 -9.38 11.90
CA THR A 72 9.14 -8.02 11.39
C THR A 72 8.70 -7.12 12.53
N LEU A 73 9.59 -6.29 13.04
CA LEU A 73 9.30 -5.36 14.13
C LEU A 73 8.70 -4.05 13.61
N ASN A 74 8.21 -3.23 14.56
CA ASN A 74 7.67 -1.89 14.29
C ASN A 74 6.42 -1.88 13.39
N LEU A 75 5.63 -2.94 13.45
CA LEU A 75 4.29 -2.95 12.89
C LEU A 75 3.28 -2.70 14.02
N TYR A 76 2.43 -1.70 13.84
CA TYR A 76 1.42 -1.29 14.81
C TYR A 76 0.10 -1.06 14.09
N ALA A 77 -1.02 -1.38 14.73
CA ALA A 77 -2.35 -1.06 14.25
C ALA A 77 -3.34 -0.95 15.40
N ILE A 78 -4.37 -0.15 15.23
CA ILE A 78 -5.50 -0.06 16.17
C ILE A 78 -6.52 -1.13 15.79
N ILE A 79 -7.05 -1.85 16.78
CA ILE A 79 -8.19 -2.76 16.58
C ILE A 79 -9.43 -1.91 16.26
N PRO A 80 -10.08 -2.13 15.11
CA PRO A 80 -11.26 -1.36 14.72
C PRO A 80 -12.51 -1.77 15.50
N ASP A 81 -13.52 -0.91 15.46
CA ASP A 81 -14.85 -1.23 15.96
C ASP A 81 -15.42 -2.48 15.30
N GLY A 82 -16.11 -3.31 16.07
CA GLY A 82 -16.74 -4.53 15.58
C GLY A 82 -15.76 -5.66 15.25
N PHE A 83 -14.48 -5.53 15.55
CA PHE A 83 -13.52 -6.60 15.33
C PHE A 83 -13.90 -7.85 16.15
N TYR A 84 -13.93 -9.00 15.48
CA TYR A 84 -14.19 -10.30 16.08
C TYR A 84 -13.09 -11.29 15.70
N GLY A 85 -12.25 -11.62 16.66
CA GLY A 85 -11.08 -12.47 16.38
C GLY A 85 -10.10 -12.58 17.52
N CYS A 86 -8.93 -13.13 17.21
CA CYS A 86 -7.84 -13.32 18.15
C CYS A 86 -6.49 -12.92 17.55
N LEU A 87 -5.49 -12.78 18.42
CA LEU A 87 -4.11 -12.55 18.02
C LEU A 87 -3.48 -13.83 17.48
N GLY A 88 -2.69 -13.66 16.44
CA GLY A 88 -1.84 -14.71 15.92
C GLY A 88 -0.48 -14.76 16.60
N ARG A 89 0.32 -15.69 16.12
CA ARG A 89 1.70 -15.89 16.55
C ARG A 89 2.55 -14.65 16.26
N ARG A 90 3.46 -14.29 17.17
CA ARG A 90 4.40 -13.15 17.07
C ARG A 90 3.74 -11.77 17.18
N MET A 91 2.50 -11.74 17.61
CA MET A 91 1.75 -10.52 17.86
C MET A 91 1.50 -10.34 19.34
N ALA A 92 1.50 -9.10 19.77
CA ALA A 92 1.08 -8.70 21.10
C ALA A 92 0.06 -7.57 21.00
N LEU A 93 -0.62 -7.30 22.10
CA LEU A 93 -1.64 -6.29 22.24
C LEU A 93 -1.39 -5.51 23.50
N MET A 94 -1.56 -4.19 23.43
CA MET A 94 -1.70 -3.32 24.58
C MET A 94 -3.09 -2.69 24.57
N GLY A 95 -3.76 -2.71 25.72
CA GLY A 95 -5.04 -2.03 25.93
C GLY A 95 -4.82 -0.68 26.61
N PRO A 96 -4.86 0.47 25.89
CA PRO A 96 -4.69 1.78 26.51
C PRO A 96 -5.76 2.07 27.58
N ASP A 97 -5.36 2.66 28.71
CA ASP A 97 -6.31 3.22 29.70
C ASP A 97 -6.65 4.65 29.24
N GLU A 98 -7.79 4.82 28.59
CA GLU A 98 -8.22 6.11 28.00
C GLU A 98 -8.42 7.23 29.04
N ARG A 99 -8.38 6.90 30.34
CA ARG A 99 -8.34 7.91 31.40
C ARG A 99 -6.96 8.54 31.60
N LYS A 100 -5.90 7.90 31.05
CA LYS A 100 -4.50 8.26 31.22
C LYS A 100 -3.81 8.64 29.93
N VAL A 101 -4.24 8.06 28.80
CA VAL A 101 -3.64 8.29 27.50
C VAL A 101 -4.70 8.25 26.42
N ASP A 102 -4.66 9.15 25.45
CA ASP A 102 -5.44 9.02 24.21
C ASP A 102 -4.84 7.87 23.39
N TYR A 103 -5.65 6.87 23.02
CA TYR A 103 -5.17 5.67 22.32
C TYR A 103 -4.59 5.98 20.93
N ARG A 104 -5.10 7.01 20.24
CA ARG A 104 -4.59 7.44 18.93
C ARG A 104 -3.24 8.14 19.09
N PHE A 105 -3.09 8.98 20.14
CA PHE A 105 -1.80 9.57 20.48
C PHE A 105 -0.76 8.47 20.73
N LEU A 106 -1.10 7.51 21.58
CA LEU A 106 -0.19 6.38 21.88
C LEU A 106 0.14 5.60 20.62
N TYR A 107 -0.82 5.35 19.76
CA TYR A 107 -0.59 4.70 18.46
C TYR A 107 0.39 5.50 17.58
N TYR A 108 0.20 6.82 17.42
CA TYR A 108 1.12 7.64 16.65
C TYR A 108 2.50 7.74 17.30
N TYR A 109 2.57 7.76 18.63
CA TYR A 109 3.83 7.74 19.35
C TYR A 109 4.69 6.51 19.01
N MET A 110 4.07 5.36 18.71
CA MET A 110 4.79 4.14 18.28
C MET A 110 5.56 4.31 16.96
N PHE A 111 5.30 5.36 16.19
CA PHE A 111 6.03 5.66 14.95
C PHE A 111 7.08 6.78 15.14
N SER A 112 7.19 7.37 16.32
CA SER A 112 8.16 8.43 16.64
C SER A 112 9.60 7.90 16.65
N ALA A 113 10.56 8.82 16.53
CA ALA A 113 11.99 8.50 16.64
C ALA A 113 12.32 7.99 18.05
N GLU A 114 11.76 8.64 19.07
CA GLU A 114 11.98 8.32 20.48
C GLU A 114 11.56 6.89 20.81
N TRP A 115 10.40 6.45 20.28
CA TRP A 115 9.94 5.08 20.48
C TRP A 115 10.81 4.08 19.72
N ARG A 116 11.27 4.42 18.51
CA ARG A 116 12.18 3.55 17.76
C ARG A 116 13.52 3.37 18.48
N GLU A 117 14.05 4.43 19.07
CA GLU A 117 15.26 4.36 19.90
C GLU A 117 15.04 3.47 21.13
N GLU A 118 13.87 3.57 21.78
CA GLU A 118 13.51 2.71 22.90
C GLU A 118 13.44 1.24 22.49
N ILE A 119 12.81 0.94 21.34
CA ILE A 119 12.79 -0.42 20.77
C ILE A 119 14.22 -0.92 20.48
N GLU A 120 15.07 -0.12 19.84
CA GLU A 120 16.46 -0.51 19.51
C GLU A 120 17.31 -0.76 20.77
N ARG A 121 17.06 -0.02 21.85
CA ARG A 121 17.78 -0.21 23.13
C ARG A 121 17.50 -1.57 23.77
N TYR A 122 16.30 -2.11 23.63
CA TYR A 122 15.89 -3.36 24.26
C TYR A 122 15.77 -4.52 23.28
N LYS A 123 15.86 -4.27 21.99
CA LYS A 123 15.80 -5.29 20.95
C LYS A 123 16.89 -6.35 21.17
N VAL A 124 16.50 -7.62 21.11
CA VAL A 124 17.42 -8.75 21.13
C VAL A 124 17.60 -9.25 19.71
N ASN A 125 18.82 -9.16 19.22
CA ASN A 125 19.20 -9.71 17.92
C ASN A 125 19.29 -11.23 18.05
N GLY A 126 18.36 -11.95 17.39
CA GLY A 126 18.36 -13.40 17.34
C GLY A 126 19.23 -13.92 16.19
N SER A 127 19.70 -15.16 16.29
CA SER A 127 20.44 -15.79 15.19
C SER A 127 19.58 -15.96 13.92
N THR A 128 18.26 -15.96 14.06
CA THR A 128 17.30 -16.14 12.95
C THR A 128 16.38 -14.94 12.77
N VAL A 129 15.89 -14.34 13.86
CA VAL A 129 14.97 -13.21 13.83
C VAL A 129 15.17 -12.32 15.05
N ASP A 130 15.00 -11.02 14.85
CA ASP A 130 14.99 -10.03 15.92
C ASP A 130 13.68 -10.09 16.70
N ARG A 131 13.75 -9.72 17.98
CA ARG A 131 12.57 -9.70 18.85
C ARG A 131 12.61 -8.61 19.90
N ILE A 132 11.44 -8.15 20.30
CA ILE A 132 11.22 -7.31 21.47
C ILE A 132 10.91 -8.23 22.65
N PRO A 133 11.70 -8.21 23.74
CA PRO A 133 11.41 -9.05 24.92
C PRO A 133 10.16 -8.53 25.63
N LEU A 134 9.06 -9.27 25.57
CA LEU A 134 7.79 -8.86 26.19
C LEU A 134 7.87 -8.79 27.72
N VAL A 135 8.85 -9.44 28.34
CA VAL A 135 9.10 -9.30 29.80
C VAL A 135 9.56 -7.90 30.17
N SER A 136 10.40 -7.27 29.35
CA SER A 136 10.87 -5.88 29.57
C SER A 136 9.99 -4.81 28.96
N PHE A 137 9.15 -5.15 27.98
CA PHE A 137 8.28 -4.21 27.28
C PHE A 137 7.42 -3.32 28.22
N PRO A 138 6.86 -3.84 29.33
CA PRO A 138 6.10 -3.02 30.30
C PRO A 138 6.89 -1.84 30.90
N SER A 139 8.22 -1.91 30.90
CA SER A 139 9.09 -0.86 31.43
C SER A 139 9.54 0.17 30.39
N PHE A 140 9.21 -0.04 29.10
CA PHE A 140 9.59 0.91 28.05
C PHE A 140 8.97 2.27 28.31
N THR A 141 9.73 3.32 28.03
CA THR A 141 9.34 4.68 28.42
C THR A 141 8.63 5.41 27.29
N VAL A 142 7.60 6.14 27.67
CA VAL A 142 6.82 7.02 26.79
C VAL A 142 6.96 8.45 27.30
N ASN A 143 7.30 9.37 26.41
CA ASN A 143 7.22 10.80 26.71
C ASN A 143 5.76 11.24 26.54
N LEU A 144 5.12 11.58 27.65
CA LEU A 144 3.69 11.78 27.70
C LEU A 144 3.37 13.25 28.00
N PRO A 145 2.85 14.04 27.04
CA PRO A 145 2.33 15.37 27.30
C PRO A 145 0.98 15.28 28.04
N ASP A 146 0.41 16.43 28.40
CA ASP A 146 -0.92 16.47 28.99
C ASP A 146 -2.00 15.98 28.02
N MET A 147 -3.19 15.64 28.53
CA MET A 147 -4.26 15.03 27.76
C MET A 147 -4.81 15.94 26.64
N ALA A 148 -4.81 17.26 26.82
CA ALA A 148 -5.26 18.19 25.77
C ALA A 148 -4.30 18.18 24.59
N THR A 149 -3.00 18.23 24.87
CA THR A 149 -1.91 18.10 23.89
C THR A 149 -2.00 16.76 23.14
N GLN A 150 -2.20 15.64 23.86
CA GLN A 150 -2.34 14.32 23.25
C GLN A 150 -3.51 14.28 22.24
N ARG A 151 -4.69 14.76 22.64
CA ARG A 151 -5.88 14.79 21.79
C ARG A 151 -5.70 15.68 20.57
N TYR A 152 -5.02 16.82 20.73
CA TYR A 152 -4.74 17.73 19.63
C TYR A 152 -3.83 17.10 18.59
N ILE A 153 -2.70 16.53 19.03
CA ILE A 153 -1.78 15.80 18.13
C ILE A 153 -2.48 14.65 17.42
N ALA A 154 -3.19 13.82 18.19
CA ALA A 154 -3.94 12.68 17.66
C ALA A 154 -5.02 13.11 16.66
N GLY A 155 -5.71 14.22 16.94
CA GLY A 155 -6.74 14.78 16.05
C GLY A 155 -6.16 15.13 14.68
N ILE A 156 -5.10 15.95 14.65
CA ILE A 156 -4.45 16.35 13.38
C ILE A 156 -4.01 15.14 12.57
N LEU A 157 -3.31 14.19 13.21
CA LEU A 157 -2.76 13.04 12.49
C LEU A 157 -3.86 12.08 12.02
N SER A 158 -4.91 11.88 12.83
CA SER A 158 -6.02 11.01 12.43
C SER A 158 -6.89 11.61 11.34
N GLU A 159 -7.09 12.93 11.29
CA GLU A 159 -7.81 13.58 10.19
C GLU A 159 -7.10 13.38 8.84
N LEU A 160 -5.77 13.42 8.83
CA LEU A 160 -4.99 13.13 7.63
C LEU A 160 -5.13 11.66 7.21
N ASP A 161 -5.04 10.73 8.17
CA ASP A 161 -5.21 9.30 7.89
C ASP A 161 -6.63 8.96 7.44
N ASP A 162 -7.65 9.59 8.02
CA ASP A 162 -9.05 9.40 7.62
C ASP A 162 -9.29 9.91 6.20
N LYS A 163 -8.70 11.05 5.83
CA LYS A 163 -8.80 11.55 4.45
C LYS A 163 -8.10 10.63 3.45
N ILE A 164 -6.93 10.08 3.80
CA ILE A 164 -6.23 9.08 2.97
C ILE A 164 -7.12 7.85 2.78
N GLU A 165 -7.74 7.36 3.85
CA GLU A 165 -8.62 6.19 3.78
C GLU A 165 -9.86 6.44 2.93
N ILE A 166 -10.49 7.60 3.08
CA ILE A 166 -11.64 8.00 2.25
C ILE A 166 -11.25 8.03 0.78
N ASN A 167 -10.11 8.62 0.43
CA ASN A 167 -9.61 8.67 -0.94
C ASN A 167 -9.39 7.25 -1.51
N ASN A 168 -8.83 6.34 -0.72
CA ASN A 168 -8.63 4.95 -1.14
C ASN A 168 -9.96 4.23 -1.36
N LYS A 169 -10.92 4.35 -0.46
CA LYS A 169 -12.27 3.76 -0.60
C LYS A 169 -13.03 4.30 -1.82
N ILE A 170 -12.92 5.60 -2.08
CA ILE A 170 -13.48 6.22 -3.29
C ILE A 170 -12.83 5.60 -4.53
N ASN A 171 -11.51 5.46 -4.54
CA ASN A 171 -10.78 4.90 -5.68
C ASN A 171 -11.12 3.44 -5.94
N ASP A 172 -11.26 2.60 -4.91
CA ASP A 172 -11.67 1.20 -5.05
C ASP A 172 -13.07 1.09 -5.68
N ASN A 173 -13.99 1.97 -5.26
CA ASN A 173 -15.33 2.03 -5.82
C ASN A 173 -15.30 2.49 -7.30
N LEU A 174 -14.60 3.58 -7.59
CA LEU A 174 -14.44 4.12 -8.94
C LEU A 174 -13.77 3.12 -9.89
N TYR A 175 -12.73 2.43 -9.42
CA TYR A 175 -12.07 1.39 -10.19
C TYR A 175 -13.00 0.22 -10.50
N SER A 176 -13.80 -0.21 -9.53
CA SER A 176 -14.81 -1.26 -9.72
C SER A 176 -15.88 -0.86 -10.74
N GLN A 177 -16.34 0.39 -10.69
CA GLN A 177 -17.29 0.93 -11.68
C GLN A 177 -16.66 0.97 -13.08
N ALA A 178 -15.43 1.51 -13.21
CA ALA A 178 -14.74 1.58 -14.50
C ALA A 178 -14.51 0.19 -15.09
N LYS A 179 -14.14 -0.79 -14.25
CA LYS A 179 -13.98 -2.19 -14.66
C LYS A 179 -15.30 -2.80 -15.15
N ALA A 180 -16.40 -2.51 -14.48
CA ALA A 180 -17.72 -2.98 -14.88
C ALA A 180 -18.16 -2.38 -16.23
N ILE A 181 -17.98 -1.06 -16.42
CA ILE A 181 -18.23 -0.38 -17.70
C ILE A 181 -17.39 -1.00 -18.83
N PHE A 182 -16.09 -1.20 -18.58
CA PHE A 182 -15.21 -1.81 -19.57
C PHE A 182 -15.66 -3.24 -19.93
N ALA A 183 -15.99 -4.05 -18.92
CA ALA A 183 -16.45 -5.42 -19.17
C ALA A 183 -17.75 -5.44 -19.98
N GLU A 184 -18.72 -4.60 -19.64
CA GLU A 184 -20.00 -4.50 -20.35
C GLU A 184 -19.80 -4.07 -21.82
N ARG A 185 -18.97 -3.04 -22.04
CA ARG A 185 -18.80 -2.42 -23.35
C ARG A 185 -17.87 -3.20 -24.28
N PHE A 186 -16.89 -3.96 -23.77
CA PHE A 186 -15.85 -4.58 -24.59
C PHE A 186 -15.70 -6.09 -24.43
N ILE A 187 -16.07 -6.65 -23.29
CA ILE A 187 -15.82 -8.08 -23.01
C ILE A 187 -17.07 -8.92 -23.16
N ASN A 188 -18.21 -8.44 -22.64
CA ASN A 188 -19.47 -9.19 -22.59
C ASN A 188 -20.34 -8.98 -23.83
N ILE A 189 -19.78 -8.52 -24.95
CA ILE A 189 -20.53 -8.33 -26.20
C ILE A 189 -20.65 -9.66 -26.94
N GLU A 190 -21.84 -9.94 -27.49
CA GLU A 190 -22.11 -11.17 -28.25
C GLU A 190 -21.60 -11.10 -29.69
N SER A 191 -21.55 -9.92 -30.28
CA SER A 191 -21.09 -9.69 -31.66
C SER A 191 -20.41 -8.34 -31.75
N LEU A 192 -19.48 -8.23 -32.71
CA LEU A 192 -18.77 -6.97 -32.96
C LEU A 192 -19.77 -5.92 -33.46
N PRO A 193 -19.92 -4.76 -32.80
CA PRO A 193 -20.81 -3.70 -33.23
C PRO A 193 -20.42 -3.08 -34.57
N ASP A 194 -21.35 -2.47 -35.26
CA ASP A 194 -21.10 -1.80 -36.53
C ASP A 194 -20.05 -0.69 -36.38
N GLY A 195 -19.10 -0.63 -37.30
CA GLY A 195 -18.04 0.38 -37.27
C GLY A 195 -16.88 0.07 -36.32
N TRP A 196 -16.97 -1.00 -35.50
CA TRP A 196 -15.88 -1.45 -34.66
C TRP A 196 -14.89 -2.31 -35.42
N GLN A 197 -13.64 -2.31 -34.98
CA GLN A 197 -12.56 -3.08 -35.60
C GLN A 197 -11.85 -3.95 -34.58
N LYS A 198 -11.29 -5.08 -35.05
CA LYS A 198 -10.34 -5.86 -34.28
C LYS A 198 -8.93 -5.35 -34.53
N GLY A 199 -8.20 -5.12 -33.49
CA GLY A 199 -6.78 -4.75 -33.49
C GLY A 199 -6.02 -5.51 -32.41
N ASN A 200 -4.87 -5.01 -32.05
CA ASN A 200 -4.03 -5.55 -30.98
C ASN A 200 -3.50 -4.41 -30.08
N LEU A 201 -2.82 -4.75 -29.00
CA LEU A 201 -2.34 -3.75 -28.04
C LEU A 201 -1.40 -2.70 -28.67
N LEU A 202 -0.63 -3.08 -29.71
CA LEU A 202 0.30 -2.14 -30.39
C LEU A 202 -0.43 -1.20 -31.36
N ASP A 203 -1.68 -1.49 -31.71
CA ASP A 203 -2.51 -0.59 -32.54
C ASP A 203 -3.13 0.53 -31.69
N ILE A 204 -3.21 0.35 -30.37
CA ILE A 204 -3.85 1.32 -29.47
C ILE A 204 -2.88 2.08 -28.57
N ALA A 205 -1.64 1.58 -28.38
CA ALA A 205 -0.65 2.22 -27.52
C ALA A 205 0.78 1.85 -27.88
N ASP A 206 1.68 2.76 -27.53
CA ASP A 206 3.12 2.52 -27.51
C ASP A 206 3.57 1.92 -26.20
N TYR A 207 4.46 0.94 -26.27
CA TYR A 207 5.07 0.27 -25.11
C TYR A 207 6.57 0.58 -25.12
N LEU A 208 6.96 1.68 -24.48
CA LEU A 208 8.35 2.10 -24.35
C LEU A 208 9.06 1.28 -23.27
N ASN A 209 10.04 0.47 -23.66
CA ASN A 209 10.84 -0.28 -22.69
C ASN A 209 11.84 0.64 -21.97
N GLY A 210 11.94 0.50 -20.65
CA GLY A 210 12.85 1.30 -19.85
C GLY A 210 14.33 0.98 -20.06
N LEU A 211 15.18 1.65 -19.30
CA LEU A 211 16.63 1.59 -19.42
C LEU A 211 17.27 0.70 -18.35
N ALA A 212 18.44 0.16 -18.68
CA ALA A 212 19.34 -0.48 -17.72
C ALA A 212 19.96 0.58 -16.79
N MET A 213 19.21 1.00 -15.76
CA MET A 213 19.49 2.18 -14.94
C MET A 213 20.84 2.14 -14.22
N GLN A 214 21.44 0.97 -14.05
CA GLN A 214 22.82 0.84 -13.56
C GLN A 214 23.87 1.56 -14.44
N LYS A 215 23.52 1.85 -15.73
CA LYS A 215 24.38 2.61 -16.66
C LYS A 215 24.15 4.11 -16.62
N PHE A 216 23.17 4.55 -15.87
CA PHE A 216 22.71 5.96 -15.78
C PHE A 216 22.72 6.42 -14.34
N ARG A 217 23.82 6.18 -13.62
CA ARG A 217 23.98 6.64 -12.22
C ARG A 217 24.09 8.16 -12.16
N PRO A 218 23.62 8.80 -11.06
CA PRO A 218 23.84 10.22 -10.86
C PRO A 218 25.33 10.57 -10.91
N LEU A 219 25.67 11.71 -11.46
CA LEU A 219 27.01 12.26 -11.41
C LEU A 219 27.29 12.91 -10.04
N ASP A 220 28.56 13.16 -9.74
CA ASP A 220 28.96 13.83 -8.50
C ASP A 220 28.28 15.21 -8.38
N GLY A 221 27.57 15.42 -7.27
CA GLY A 221 26.81 16.65 -7.02
C GLY A 221 25.40 16.68 -7.66
N GLU A 222 25.01 15.67 -8.40
CA GLU A 222 23.69 15.59 -9.02
C GLU A 222 22.66 14.98 -8.05
N VAL A 223 21.50 15.63 -7.90
CA VAL A 223 20.38 15.07 -7.16
C VAL A 223 19.71 14.00 -8.02
N GLY A 224 19.90 12.72 -7.66
CA GLY A 224 19.38 11.60 -8.41
C GLY A 224 17.85 11.48 -8.36
N LEU A 225 17.27 10.91 -9.42
CA LEU A 225 15.87 10.47 -9.43
C LEU A 225 15.76 9.03 -8.94
N PRO A 226 14.75 8.66 -8.13
CA PRO A 226 14.47 7.27 -7.79
C PRO A 226 14.25 6.44 -9.05
N VAL A 227 14.67 5.18 -9.04
CA VAL A 227 14.42 4.24 -10.14
C VAL A 227 13.16 3.45 -9.86
N LEU A 228 12.17 3.56 -10.76
CA LEU A 228 10.98 2.75 -10.74
C LEU A 228 11.31 1.32 -11.22
N LYS A 229 11.28 0.37 -10.31
CA LYS A 229 11.37 -1.06 -10.56
C LYS A 229 10.04 -1.75 -10.23
N ILE A 230 9.98 -3.06 -10.37
CA ILE A 230 8.78 -3.86 -10.05
C ILE A 230 8.39 -3.73 -8.56
N LYS A 231 9.38 -3.63 -7.66
CA LYS A 231 9.15 -3.42 -6.21
C LYS A 231 8.40 -2.12 -5.97
N GLU A 232 8.94 -1.02 -6.50
CA GLU A 232 8.37 0.32 -6.34
C GLU A 232 6.98 0.43 -7.00
N LEU A 233 6.80 -0.17 -8.18
CA LEU A 233 5.51 -0.20 -8.87
C LEU A 233 4.44 -0.92 -8.04
N ARG A 234 4.81 -2.06 -7.41
CA ARG A 234 3.90 -2.81 -6.54
C ARG A 234 3.60 -2.08 -5.23
N GLN A 235 4.59 -1.37 -4.71
CA GLN A 235 4.49 -0.58 -3.49
C GLN A 235 3.68 0.71 -3.72
N GLY A 236 3.63 1.21 -4.97
CA GLY A 236 3.01 2.48 -5.35
C GLY A 236 3.83 3.71 -5.00
N SER A 237 5.06 3.54 -4.49
CA SER A 237 5.96 4.63 -4.09
C SER A 237 7.42 4.21 -4.16
N CYS A 238 8.31 5.19 -4.29
CA CYS A 238 9.74 5.02 -4.03
C CYS A 238 10.05 5.37 -2.57
N ASP A 239 11.10 4.77 -2.03
CA ASP A 239 11.57 4.99 -0.66
C ASP A 239 13.10 5.25 -0.62
N ALA A 240 13.65 5.47 0.57
CA ALA A 240 15.07 5.71 0.76
C ALA A 240 15.98 4.54 0.33
N SER A 241 15.44 3.33 0.13
CA SER A 241 16.14 2.16 -0.37
C SER A 241 16.10 2.04 -1.90
N SER A 242 15.30 2.89 -2.58
CA SER A 242 15.21 2.88 -4.04
C SER A 242 16.52 3.35 -4.65
N GLU A 243 17.01 2.64 -5.68
CA GLU A 243 18.20 3.07 -6.41
C GLU A 243 17.97 4.42 -7.08
N LEU A 244 19.06 5.18 -7.27
CA LEU A 244 19.01 6.47 -7.95
C LEU A 244 19.60 6.38 -9.35
N CYS A 245 19.02 7.14 -10.28
CA CYS A 245 19.54 7.40 -11.62
C CYS A 245 19.74 8.91 -11.85
N SER A 246 20.53 9.26 -12.86
CA SER A 246 20.74 10.66 -13.26
C SER A 246 19.41 11.27 -13.74
N PRO A 247 19.09 12.52 -13.34
CA PRO A 247 17.95 13.26 -13.90
C PRO A 247 18.16 13.67 -15.37
N SER A 248 19.39 13.55 -15.88
CA SER A 248 19.76 13.91 -17.26
C SER A 248 19.48 12.81 -18.28
N ILE A 249 18.79 11.71 -17.90
CA ILE A 249 18.27 10.72 -18.85
C ILE A 249 17.26 11.37 -19.80
N LYS A 250 17.03 10.77 -20.98
CA LYS A 250 16.08 11.32 -21.93
C LYS A 250 14.68 11.42 -21.31
N PRO A 251 13.92 12.50 -21.57
CA PRO A 251 12.62 12.77 -20.96
C PRO A 251 11.59 11.64 -21.09
N GLU A 252 11.64 10.88 -22.20
CA GLU A 252 10.73 9.78 -22.44
C GLU A 252 10.84 8.65 -21.39
N TYR A 253 12.02 8.51 -20.72
CA TYR A 253 12.27 7.54 -19.65
C TYR A 253 12.04 8.10 -18.26
N ILE A 254 11.67 9.36 -18.15
CA ILE A 254 11.21 9.96 -16.90
C ILE A 254 9.71 9.69 -16.76
N ILE A 255 9.34 9.09 -15.63
CA ILE A 255 7.97 8.76 -15.29
C ILE A 255 7.42 9.82 -14.35
N HIS A 256 6.17 10.16 -14.57
CA HIS A 256 5.42 11.14 -13.79
C HIS A 256 4.10 10.56 -13.27
N ASP A 257 3.51 11.25 -12.31
CA ASP A 257 2.18 10.90 -11.79
C ASP A 257 1.16 10.80 -12.94
N GLY A 258 0.39 9.72 -12.94
CA GLY A 258 -0.61 9.42 -13.96
C GLY A 258 -0.09 8.66 -15.18
N ASP A 259 1.19 8.31 -15.25
CA ASP A 259 1.70 7.42 -16.31
C ASP A 259 1.26 5.97 -16.07
N VAL A 260 0.87 5.28 -17.14
CA VAL A 260 0.54 3.85 -17.09
C VAL A 260 1.81 3.03 -17.27
N ILE A 261 2.07 2.17 -16.31
CA ILE A 261 3.28 1.34 -16.26
C ILE A 261 2.89 -0.14 -16.29
N PHE A 262 3.57 -0.92 -17.13
CA PHE A 262 3.37 -2.34 -17.25
C PHE A 262 4.68 -3.10 -16.98
N SER A 263 4.68 -3.96 -15.96
CA SER A 263 5.78 -4.89 -15.69
C SER A 263 5.63 -6.13 -16.58
N TRP A 264 6.63 -6.37 -17.44
CA TRP A 264 6.62 -7.45 -18.41
C TRP A 264 7.54 -8.63 -18.03
N SER A 265 8.21 -8.57 -16.89
CA SER A 265 9.08 -9.63 -16.37
C SER A 265 8.91 -9.86 -14.89
N GLY A 266 9.22 -11.05 -14.41
CA GLY A 266 9.03 -11.43 -13.01
C GLY A 266 7.55 -11.43 -12.62
N SER A 267 7.15 -10.54 -11.71
CA SER A 267 5.73 -10.36 -11.38
C SER A 267 5.09 -9.36 -12.33
N LEU A 268 4.26 -9.86 -13.24
CA LEU A 268 3.54 -9.03 -14.18
C LEU A 268 2.43 -8.25 -13.46
N LEU A 269 2.38 -6.96 -13.71
CA LEU A 269 1.29 -6.08 -13.25
C LEU A 269 1.22 -4.84 -14.14
N VAL A 270 0.05 -4.26 -14.24
CA VAL A 270 -0.17 -2.94 -14.84
C VAL A 270 -0.79 -2.03 -13.81
N ASP A 271 -0.27 -0.81 -13.66
CA ASP A 271 -0.83 0.19 -12.75
C ASP A 271 -0.61 1.61 -13.29
N ILE A 272 -1.36 2.56 -12.74
CA ILE A 272 -1.18 3.97 -12.97
C ILE A 272 -0.23 4.47 -11.87
N TRP A 273 0.95 4.93 -12.27
CA TRP A 273 1.92 5.44 -11.31
C TRP A 273 1.48 6.77 -10.70
N CYS A 274 1.55 6.89 -9.38
CA CYS A 274 1.26 8.11 -8.63
C CYS A 274 2.28 8.36 -7.49
N GLY A 275 3.46 7.75 -7.60
CA GLY A 275 4.54 7.82 -6.60
C GLY A 275 5.58 8.91 -6.86
N GLY A 276 5.26 9.92 -7.69
CA GLY A 276 6.17 11.02 -8.02
C GLY A 276 7.08 10.74 -9.21
N THR A 277 8.05 11.64 -9.43
CA THR A 277 8.96 11.57 -10.59
C THR A 277 10.05 10.52 -10.36
N CYS A 278 10.27 9.64 -11.34
CA CYS A 278 11.26 8.56 -11.26
C CYS A 278 11.78 8.14 -12.64
N GLY A 279 12.86 7.36 -12.68
CA GLY A 279 13.43 6.81 -13.91
C GLY A 279 12.89 5.40 -14.21
N LEU A 280 12.53 5.12 -15.45
CA LEU A 280 11.92 3.86 -15.91
C LEU A 280 12.95 2.74 -16.08
N ASN A 281 12.87 1.70 -15.24
CA ASN A 281 13.77 0.53 -15.33
C ASN A 281 13.44 -0.38 -16.51
N GLN A 282 14.47 -1.07 -17.02
CA GLN A 282 14.41 -1.96 -18.20
C GLN A 282 13.37 -3.10 -18.11
N HIS A 283 12.86 -3.44 -16.94
CA HIS A 283 11.86 -4.49 -16.74
C HIS A 283 10.42 -3.99 -16.77
N LEU A 284 10.25 -2.71 -17.10
CA LEU A 284 8.96 -2.04 -17.18
C LEU A 284 8.77 -1.40 -18.56
N PHE A 285 7.51 -1.34 -18.98
CA PHE A 285 7.08 -0.48 -20.09
C PHE A 285 6.36 0.74 -19.54
N LYS A 286 6.65 1.92 -20.09
CA LYS A 286 5.71 3.05 -20.09
C LYS A 286 4.75 2.83 -21.24
N VAL A 287 3.45 2.83 -20.93
CA VAL A 287 2.39 2.66 -21.94
C VAL A 287 1.74 4.01 -22.19
N SER A 288 1.71 4.45 -23.43
CA SER A 288 1.17 5.75 -23.82
C SER A 288 0.46 5.66 -25.17
N SER A 289 -0.42 6.62 -25.45
CA SER A 289 -1.07 6.78 -26.75
C SER A 289 -1.36 8.25 -26.99
N GLU A 290 -1.20 8.68 -28.25
CA GLU A 290 -1.61 10.02 -28.68
C GLU A 290 -3.09 10.07 -29.07
N ILE A 291 -3.69 8.92 -29.36
CA ILE A 291 -5.05 8.79 -29.86
C ILE A 291 -6.03 8.43 -28.76
N TYR A 292 -5.64 7.47 -27.90
CA TYR A 292 -6.55 6.88 -26.92
C TYR A 292 -6.27 7.35 -25.50
N GLY A 293 -7.32 7.53 -24.70
CA GLY A 293 -7.25 7.87 -23.28
C GLY A 293 -6.62 6.74 -22.44
N LYS A 294 -6.05 7.12 -21.31
CA LYS A 294 -5.32 6.20 -20.40
C LYS A 294 -6.15 4.98 -19.99
N TRP A 295 -7.42 5.17 -19.74
CA TRP A 295 -8.34 4.10 -19.37
C TRP A 295 -8.38 2.98 -20.40
N PHE A 296 -8.32 3.31 -21.71
CA PHE A 296 -8.49 2.36 -22.79
C PHE A 296 -7.33 1.37 -22.86
N TYR A 297 -6.10 1.87 -23.00
CA TYR A 297 -4.93 0.99 -23.06
C TYR A 297 -4.58 0.38 -21.69
N TYR A 298 -4.95 1.03 -20.58
CA TYR A 298 -4.82 0.44 -19.26
C TYR A 298 -5.67 -0.83 -19.11
N PHE A 299 -6.97 -0.74 -19.36
CA PHE A 299 -7.87 -1.86 -19.21
C PHE A 299 -7.60 -2.99 -20.22
N TRP A 300 -7.25 -2.66 -21.46
CA TRP A 300 -6.87 -3.69 -22.41
C TRP A 300 -5.57 -4.40 -22.02
N THR A 301 -4.58 -3.70 -21.51
CA THR A 301 -3.35 -4.31 -20.96
C THR A 301 -3.68 -5.19 -19.75
N ALA A 302 -4.53 -4.70 -18.83
CA ALA A 302 -4.98 -5.44 -17.64
C ALA A 302 -5.79 -6.69 -18.00
N HIS A 303 -6.65 -6.61 -19.02
CA HIS A 303 -7.42 -7.75 -19.52
C HIS A 303 -6.54 -8.93 -19.96
N HIS A 304 -5.41 -8.64 -20.59
CA HIS A 304 -4.48 -9.67 -21.07
C HIS A 304 -3.47 -10.14 -20.02
N LEU A 305 -3.48 -9.57 -18.81
CA LEU A 305 -2.47 -9.83 -17.78
C LEU A 305 -2.42 -11.31 -17.36
N GLU A 306 -3.56 -11.96 -17.21
CA GLU A 306 -3.65 -13.39 -16.86
C GLU A 306 -3.01 -14.27 -17.93
N ARG A 307 -3.35 -14.02 -19.21
CA ARG A 307 -2.73 -14.71 -20.35
C ARG A 307 -1.23 -14.49 -20.38
N PHE A 308 -0.75 -13.26 -20.17
CA PHE A 308 0.67 -12.96 -20.15
C PHE A 308 1.38 -13.64 -18.99
N THR A 309 0.75 -13.73 -17.83
CA THR A 309 1.29 -14.44 -16.66
C THR A 309 1.43 -15.93 -16.93
N ALA A 310 0.44 -16.56 -17.57
CA ALA A 310 0.52 -17.96 -17.98
C ALA A 310 1.69 -18.20 -18.98
N ILE A 311 1.84 -17.33 -19.99
CA ILE A 311 2.94 -17.40 -20.96
C ILE A 311 4.31 -17.24 -20.28
N ALA A 312 4.43 -16.32 -19.31
CA ALA A 312 5.66 -16.10 -18.57
C ALA A 312 6.02 -17.31 -17.70
N ALA A 313 5.02 -17.93 -17.05
CA ALA A 313 5.20 -19.12 -16.23
C ALA A 313 5.66 -20.35 -17.05
N ASP A 314 5.11 -20.55 -18.25
CA ASP A 314 5.47 -21.68 -19.13
C ASP A 314 6.91 -21.59 -19.67
N LYS A 315 7.49 -20.39 -19.72
CA LYS A 315 8.86 -20.13 -20.23
C LYS A 315 9.93 -20.03 -19.13
N ALA A 316 9.60 -20.31 -17.87
CA ALA A 316 10.49 -20.05 -16.75
C ALA A 316 11.56 -21.14 -16.56
N THR A 317 12.72 -20.95 -17.23
CA THR A 317 13.99 -21.55 -16.75
C THR A 317 14.80 -20.57 -15.89
N THR A 318 14.49 -19.27 -15.92
CA THR A 318 15.08 -18.22 -15.08
C THR A 318 14.04 -17.16 -14.77
N MET A 319 14.02 -15.95 -15.20
CA MET A 319 12.93 -15.00 -15.00
C MET A 319 11.91 -15.11 -16.15
N GLY A 320 10.67 -15.53 -15.85
CA GLY A 320 9.58 -15.51 -16.83
C GLY A 320 9.37 -14.08 -17.36
N HIS A 321 9.35 -13.95 -18.70
CA HIS A 321 9.10 -12.66 -19.35
C HIS A 321 8.28 -12.85 -20.63
N ILE A 322 7.52 -11.83 -20.99
CA ILE A 322 6.80 -11.80 -22.26
C ILE A 322 7.65 -11.07 -23.33
N LYS A 323 7.60 -11.56 -24.56
CA LYS A 323 8.21 -10.87 -25.69
C LYS A 323 7.25 -9.84 -26.27
N ARG A 324 7.75 -8.75 -26.87
CA ARG A 324 6.94 -7.72 -27.54
C ARG A 324 5.95 -8.31 -28.57
N GLY A 325 6.30 -9.42 -29.22
CA GLY A 325 5.39 -10.12 -30.13
C GLY A 325 4.13 -10.68 -29.48
N GLU A 326 4.09 -10.86 -28.16
CA GLU A 326 2.87 -11.28 -27.47
C GLU A 326 1.86 -10.12 -27.32
N LEU A 327 2.34 -8.87 -27.32
CA LEU A 327 1.47 -7.68 -27.37
C LEU A 327 0.74 -7.58 -28.70
N ALA A 328 1.44 -7.90 -29.82
CA ALA A 328 0.85 -7.92 -31.16
C ALA A 328 -0.18 -9.05 -31.36
N LYS A 329 -0.21 -10.06 -30.48
CA LYS A 329 -1.20 -11.15 -30.49
C LYS A 329 -2.34 -10.94 -29.50
N ALA A 330 -2.29 -9.88 -28.73
CA ALA A 330 -3.29 -9.54 -27.73
C ALA A 330 -4.41 -8.76 -28.42
N GLU A 331 -5.48 -9.46 -28.78
CA GLU A 331 -6.62 -8.87 -29.50
C GLU A 331 -7.30 -7.79 -28.63
N VAL A 332 -7.63 -6.67 -29.26
CA VAL A 332 -8.40 -5.59 -28.68
C VAL A 332 -9.55 -5.23 -29.61
N LEU A 333 -10.64 -4.75 -29.07
CA LEU A 333 -11.72 -4.20 -29.85
C LEU A 333 -11.61 -2.67 -29.86
N ILE A 334 -11.52 -2.12 -31.05
CA ILE A 334 -11.40 -0.67 -31.29
C ILE A 334 -12.80 -0.17 -31.69
N PRO A 335 -13.45 0.68 -30.87
CA PRO A 335 -14.78 1.18 -31.15
C PRO A 335 -14.79 2.19 -32.29
N SER A 336 -15.96 2.49 -32.82
CA SER A 336 -16.16 3.65 -33.69
C SER A 336 -15.78 4.94 -32.96
N ASP A 337 -15.47 6.00 -33.69
CA ASP A 337 -15.15 7.30 -33.10
C ASP A 337 -16.28 7.86 -32.22
N GLU A 338 -17.53 7.57 -32.57
CA GLU A 338 -18.71 8.01 -31.82
C GLU A 338 -18.82 7.25 -30.49
N ASP A 339 -18.77 5.92 -30.54
CA ASP A 339 -18.82 5.09 -29.34
C ASP A 339 -17.63 5.33 -28.43
N TYR A 340 -16.42 5.50 -29.01
CA TYR A 340 -15.24 5.84 -28.24
C TYR A 340 -15.41 7.16 -27.47
N LYS A 341 -15.97 8.20 -28.11
CA LYS A 341 -16.25 9.48 -27.44
C LYS A 341 -17.27 9.34 -26.33
N GLU A 342 -18.36 8.59 -26.57
CA GLU A 342 -19.38 8.32 -25.54
C GLU A 342 -18.75 7.64 -24.33
N ILE A 343 -18.04 6.51 -24.53
CA ILE A 343 -17.42 5.74 -23.44
C ILE A 343 -16.34 6.57 -22.73
N SER A 344 -15.54 7.34 -23.49
CA SER A 344 -14.50 8.20 -22.91
C SER A 344 -15.08 9.31 -22.05
N SER A 345 -16.29 9.80 -22.37
CA SER A 345 -16.97 10.82 -21.55
C SER A 345 -17.31 10.31 -20.15
N LEU A 346 -17.50 8.99 -19.98
CA LEU A 346 -17.71 8.32 -18.70
C LEU A 346 -16.39 7.94 -18.02
N MET A 347 -15.45 7.41 -18.79
CA MET A 347 -14.23 6.79 -18.26
C MET A 347 -13.14 7.81 -17.87
N ASN A 348 -12.98 8.86 -18.66
CA ASN A 348 -11.94 9.87 -18.38
C ASN A 348 -12.12 10.58 -17.02
N PRO A 349 -13.33 11.04 -16.63
CA PRO A 349 -13.54 11.61 -15.29
C PRO A 349 -13.18 10.65 -14.17
N ILE A 350 -13.58 9.38 -14.29
CA ILE A 350 -13.28 8.35 -13.29
C ILE A 350 -11.76 8.20 -13.12
N PHE A 351 -11.04 8.04 -14.22
CA PHE A 351 -9.57 7.90 -14.18
C PHE A 351 -8.87 9.15 -13.64
N ASN A 352 -9.34 10.34 -14.02
CA ASN A 352 -8.78 11.58 -13.50
C ASN A 352 -8.96 11.71 -11.98
N ILE A 353 -10.13 11.33 -11.45
CA ILE A 353 -10.39 11.34 -10.00
C ILE A 353 -9.51 10.30 -9.29
N ILE A 354 -9.38 9.09 -9.84
CA ILE A 354 -8.50 8.05 -9.26
C ILE A 354 -7.07 8.57 -9.14
N VAL A 355 -6.53 9.17 -10.20
CA VAL A 355 -5.18 9.73 -10.21
C VAL A 355 -5.05 10.88 -9.19
N ALA A 356 -6.00 11.81 -9.19
CA ALA A 356 -5.98 12.94 -8.27
C ALA A 356 -6.03 12.50 -6.80
N ASN A 357 -6.90 11.55 -6.47
CA ASN A 357 -7.01 11.00 -5.11
C ASN A 357 -5.75 10.24 -4.68
N ARG A 358 -5.11 9.48 -5.58
CA ARG A 358 -3.83 8.80 -5.28
C ARG A 358 -2.71 9.80 -5.00
N ILE A 359 -2.62 10.87 -5.79
CA ILE A 359 -1.64 11.95 -5.58
C ILE A 359 -1.92 12.68 -4.26
N GLU A 360 -3.19 12.99 -3.98
CA GLU A 360 -3.59 13.63 -2.71
C GLU A 360 -3.24 12.73 -1.52
N ALA A 361 -3.60 11.44 -1.57
CA ALA A 361 -3.29 10.49 -0.50
C ALA A 361 -1.78 10.39 -0.21
N ARG A 362 -0.93 10.36 -1.25
CA ARG A 362 0.53 10.41 -1.09
C ARG A 362 0.99 11.68 -0.40
N LYS A 363 0.52 12.86 -0.85
CA LYS A 363 0.90 14.15 -0.25
C LYS A 363 0.44 14.26 1.21
N LEU A 364 -0.76 13.75 1.53
CA LEU A 364 -1.26 13.70 2.90
C LEU A 364 -0.42 12.77 3.78
N ALA A 365 0.02 11.63 3.26
CA ALA A 365 0.92 10.74 3.99
C ALA A 365 2.29 11.39 4.23
N GLU A 366 2.88 12.05 3.24
CA GLU A 366 4.13 12.82 3.39
C GLU A 366 3.98 13.94 4.44
N LEU A 367 2.86 14.67 4.43
CA LEU A 367 2.53 15.72 5.40
C LEU A 367 2.37 15.12 6.81
N ARG A 368 1.58 14.05 6.96
CA ARG A 368 1.39 13.34 8.23
C ARG A 368 2.72 12.91 8.82
N ASP A 369 3.58 12.26 8.03
CA ASP A 369 4.88 11.75 8.50
C ASP A 369 5.84 12.89 8.87
N GLY A 370 5.75 14.02 8.16
CA GLY A 370 6.49 15.24 8.49
C GLY A 370 6.01 15.87 9.81
N LEU A 371 4.68 16.00 9.97
CA LEU A 371 4.07 16.55 11.18
C LEU A 371 4.27 15.62 12.39
N LEU A 372 4.14 14.32 12.21
CA LEU A 372 4.37 13.35 13.27
C LEU A 372 5.75 13.54 13.92
N ARG A 373 6.82 13.64 13.10
CA ARG A 373 8.18 13.87 13.64
C ARG A 373 8.26 15.16 14.46
N LYS A 374 7.70 16.25 13.96
CA LYS A 374 7.80 17.57 14.59
C LYS A 374 6.93 17.72 15.83
N LEU A 375 5.74 17.12 15.80
CA LEU A 375 4.81 17.15 16.94
C LEU A 375 5.29 16.25 18.07
N MET A 376 5.84 15.08 17.77
CA MET A 376 6.32 14.14 18.78
C MET A 376 7.64 14.61 19.42
N SER A 377 8.52 15.28 18.66
CA SER A 377 9.77 15.86 19.20
C SER A 377 9.56 17.17 19.95
N GLY A 378 8.35 17.78 19.89
CA GLY A 378 8.09 19.11 20.46
C GLY A 378 8.69 20.26 19.65
N GLU A 379 9.17 20.03 18.42
CA GLU A 379 9.65 21.10 17.54
C GLU A 379 8.56 22.09 17.18
N ILE A 380 7.31 21.59 17.06
CA ILE A 380 6.11 22.42 16.94
C ILE A 380 5.52 22.59 18.34
N ASP A 381 5.62 23.81 18.88
CA ASP A 381 4.96 24.16 20.13
C ASP A 381 3.47 24.41 19.88
N ILE A 382 2.63 23.60 20.49
CA ILE A 382 1.17 23.69 20.39
C ILE A 382 0.53 24.33 21.63
N SER A 383 1.32 24.76 22.60
CA SER A 383 0.82 25.36 23.85
C SER A 383 0.07 26.69 23.63
N GLU A 384 0.35 27.38 22.52
CA GLU A 384 -0.30 28.64 22.16
C GLU A 384 -1.54 28.46 21.25
N VAL A 385 -1.84 27.22 20.85
CA VAL A 385 -3.04 26.94 20.04
C VAL A 385 -4.25 26.91 20.98
N SER A 386 -5.10 27.94 20.87
CA SER A 386 -6.38 27.98 21.61
C SER A 386 -7.26 26.81 21.12
N LEU A 387 -7.45 25.82 21.98
CA LEU A 387 -8.32 24.66 21.78
C LEU A 387 -9.80 25.04 22.04
#